data_4d0859c47802775ef82a7ddc381e7716
#
_entry.id   4d0859c47802775ef82a7ddc381e7716
#
_cell.length_a   1.000
_cell.length_b   1.000
_cell.length_c   1.000
_cell.angle_alpha   90.00
_cell.angle_beta   90.00
_cell.angle_gamma   90.00
#
_symmetry.space_group_name_H-M   'P 1'
#
loop_
_entity.id
_entity.type
_entity.pdbx_description
1 polymer ?
#
loop_
_entity_poly.entity_id
_entity_poly.type
_entity_poly.pdbx_seq_one_letter_code
_entity_poly.pdbx_strand_id
1 'polypeptide(L)'
;MKQWSLEECIQYAIEHNIDLKQKEQEQESRKVDLHTSKYSWLPALNGSLGQSFQFGRSTSKSGVIVDQNAANSTLGINLDMPLFDGLKIPNDIAARKLDLKASIENLNKAREDLSINIASYYLQVLYNKELLKIAQLQVELDKEQVNKTEAMVNAGKVPLSQLYDIKAQLAKDEVTLTESQNNVNLALLDLAQSLELERSDRSFDIQTPVIEDAVADIMS
;
A
#
# COMPACT_ATOMS: atom_id res chain seq x y z
N MET A 1 -9.61 -20.32 -13.14
CA MET A 1 -8.84 -19.31 -12.38
C MET A 1 -8.33 -18.29 -13.37
N LYS A 2 -8.51 -17.01 -13.13
CA LYS A 2 -7.93 -15.96 -13.98
C LYS A 2 -6.43 -15.92 -13.71
N GLN A 3 -5.62 -16.07 -14.72
CA GLN A 3 -4.15 -15.91 -14.63
C GLN A 3 -3.83 -14.46 -14.96
N TRP A 4 -3.08 -13.82 -14.07
CA TRP A 4 -2.72 -12.41 -14.18
C TRP A 4 -1.30 -12.26 -14.70
N SER A 5 -1.12 -11.38 -15.68
CA SER A 5 0.21 -10.94 -16.11
C SER A 5 0.79 -9.92 -15.11
N LEU A 6 2.09 -9.65 -15.19
CA LEU A 6 2.74 -8.63 -14.37
C LEU A 6 2.12 -7.24 -14.64
N GLU A 7 1.86 -6.91 -15.90
CA GLU A 7 1.25 -5.63 -16.28
C GLU A 7 -0.15 -5.47 -15.71
N GLU A 8 -0.99 -6.52 -15.79
CA GLU A 8 -2.34 -6.51 -15.20
C GLU A 8 -2.28 -6.31 -13.68
N CYS A 9 -1.31 -6.94 -12.99
CA CYS A 9 -1.12 -6.75 -11.55
C CYS A 9 -0.75 -5.31 -11.21
N ILE A 10 0.21 -4.72 -11.96
CA ILE A 10 0.65 -3.34 -11.72
C ILE A 10 -0.49 -2.36 -11.99
N GLN A 11 -1.19 -2.51 -13.11
CA GLN A 11 -2.30 -1.63 -13.45
C GLN A 11 -3.43 -1.70 -12.43
N TYR A 12 -3.80 -2.91 -12.02
CA TYR A 12 -4.81 -3.11 -10.98
C TYR A 12 -4.40 -2.46 -9.65
N ALA A 13 -3.14 -2.64 -9.23
CA ALA A 13 -2.63 -2.03 -8.02
C ALA A 13 -2.70 -0.49 -8.07
N ILE A 14 -2.31 0.13 -9.20
CA ILE A 14 -2.36 1.58 -9.38
C ILE A 14 -3.80 2.11 -9.27
N GLU A 15 -4.79 1.37 -9.78
CA GLU A 15 -6.19 1.79 -9.76
C GLU A 15 -6.86 1.62 -8.38
N HIS A 16 -6.43 0.64 -7.59
CA HIS A 16 -7.15 0.23 -6.38
C HIS A 16 -6.41 0.58 -5.09
N ASN A 17 -5.09 0.76 -5.12
CA ASN A 17 -4.29 1.00 -3.92
C ASN A 17 -4.74 2.22 -3.13
N ILE A 18 -4.99 2.03 -1.82
CA ILE A 18 -5.51 3.06 -0.92
C ILE A 18 -4.45 4.14 -0.63
N ASP A 19 -3.19 3.74 -0.45
CA ASP A 19 -2.11 4.70 -0.17
C ASP A 19 -1.90 5.65 -1.37
N LEU A 20 -2.02 5.12 -2.59
CA LEU A 20 -1.93 5.94 -3.80
C LEU A 20 -3.09 6.93 -3.89
N LYS A 21 -4.32 6.49 -3.58
CA LYS A 21 -5.50 7.39 -3.51
C LYS A 21 -5.33 8.47 -2.43
N GLN A 22 -4.72 8.14 -1.30
CA GLN A 22 -4.38 9.14 -0.28
C GLN A 22 -3.41 10.20 -0.82
N LYS A 23 -2.38 9.80 -1.58
CA LYS A 23 -1.45 10.73 -2.23
C LYS A 23 -2.12 11.60 -3.28
N GLU A 24 -3.07 11.08 -4.02
CA GLU A 24 -3.90 11.86 -4.96
C GLU A 24 -4.74 12.92 -4.23
N GLN A 25 -5.35 12.57 -3.09
CA GLN A 25 -6.09 13.51 -2.26
C GLN A 25 -5.16 14.56 -1.61
N GLU A 26 -3.95 14.18 -1.21
CA GLU A 26 -2.94 15.13 -0.72
C GLU A 26 -2.56 16.14 -1.81
N GLN A 27 -2.34 15.69 -3.05
CA GLN A 27 -2.09 16.57 -4.18
C GLN A 27 -3.25 17.55 -4.42
N GLU A 28 -4.50 17.08 -4.38
CA GLU A 28 -5.67 17.95 -4.57
C GLU A 28 -5.80 18.96 -3.42
N SER A 29 -5.49 18.56 -2.18
CA SER A 29 -5.41 19.49 -1.04
C SER A 29 -4.38 20.59 -1.26
N ARG A 30 -3.16 20.26 -1.75
CA ARG A 30 -2.13 21.26 -2.07
C ARG A 30 -2.57 22.22 -3.20
N LYS A 31 -3.35 21.73 -4.14
CA LYS A 31 -3.93 22.55 -5.20
C LYS A 31 -4.96 23.54 -4.65
N VAL A 32 -5.80 23.11 -3.70
CA VAL A 32 -6.72 23.98 -2.99
C VAL A 32 -5.97 25.02 -2.14
N ASP A 33 -4.90 24.60 -1.43
CA ASP A 33 -4.05 25.52 -0.65
C ASP A 33 -3.46 26.62 -1.53
N LEU A 34 -2.93 26.25 -2.71
CA LEU A 34 -2.41 27.23 -3.68
C LEU A 34 -3.53 28.16 -4.17
N HIS A 35 -4.71 27.62 -4.45
CA HIS A 35 -5.85 28.40 -4.86
C HIS A 35 -6.26 29.41 -3.78
N THR A 36 -6.39 28.95 -2.55
CA THR A 36 -6.69 29.78 -1.38
C THR A 36 -5.64 30.89 -1.18
N SER A 37 -4.36 30.55 -1.29
CA SER A 37 -3.27 31.54 -1.19
C SER A 37 -3.35 32.62 -2.28
N LYS A 38 -3.76 32.28 -3.51
CA LYS A 38 -3.98 33.26 -4.58
C LYS A 38 -5.08 34.25 -4.27
N TYR A 39 -6.08 33.86 -3.48
CA TYR A 39 -7.20 34.72 -3.08
C TYR A 39 -6.99 35.45 -1.74
N SER A 40 -5.83 35.29 -1.11
CA SER A 40 -5.50 35.99 0.15
C SER A 40 -5.41 37.52 0.03
N TRP A 41 -5.40 38.05 -1.20
CA TRP A 41 -5.57 39.48 -1.48
C TRP A 41 -7.00 39.99 -1.36
N LEU A 42 -7.98 39.08 -1.41
CA LEU A 42 -9.39 39.47 -1.33
C LEU A 42 -9.77 39.82 0.13
N PRO A 43 -10.74 40.76 0.31
CA PRO A 43 -11.25 41.04 1.64
C PRO A 43 -11.88 39.80 2.27
N ALA A 44 -11.53 39.53 3.53
CA ALA A 44 -12.17 38.52 4.35
C ALA A 44 -13.32 39.13 5.13
N LEU A 45 -14.55 38.65 4.91
CA LEU A 45 -15.75 39.04 5.63
C LEU A 45 -16.01 38.03 6.76
N ASN A 46 -15.91 38.51 8.00
CA ASN A 46 -16.15 37.71 9.20
C ASN A 46 -17.42 38.22 9.95
N GLY A 47 -18.37 37.31 10.15
CA GLY A 47 -19.54 37.56 10.98
C GLY A 47 -19.39 36.87 12.34
N SER A 48 -19.71 37.58 13.44
CA SER A 48 -19.71 37.03 14.78
C SER A 48 -21.04 37.29 15.48
N LEU A 49 -21.57 36.29 16.13
CA LEU A 49 -22.75 36.40 16.99
C LEU A 49 -22.35 35.85 18.36
N GLY A 50 -22.44 36.68 19.36
CA GLY A 50 -22.17 36.31 20.76
C GLY A 50 -23.41 36.54 21.62
N GLN A 51 -23.70 35.57 22.48
CA GLN A 51 -24.72 35.70 23.53
C GLN A 51 -24.05 35.39 24.87
N SER A 52 -24.09 36.35 25.80
CA SER A 52 -23.59 36.17 27.16
C SER A 52 -24.68 36.40 28.19
N PHE A 53 -24.74 35.54 29.19
CA PHE A 53 -25.60 35.67 30.33
C PHE A 53 -24.74 35.90 31.58
N GLN A 54 -25.03 36.97 32.30
CA GLN A 54 -24.35 37.27 33.54
C GLN A 54 -25.35 37.21 34.69
N PHE A 55 -25.08 36.38 35.67
CA PHE A 55 -25.89 36.18 36.86
C PHE A 55 -25.10 36.58 38.09
N GLY A 56 -25.74 37.31 39.01
CA GLY A 56 -25.14 37.62 40.31
C GLY A 56 -25.11 39.12 40.63
N ARG A 57 -24.20 39.51 41.54
CA ARG A 57 -24.09 40.87 42.03
C ARG A 57 -23.18 41.70 41.15
N SER A 58 -23.69 42.84 40.71
CA SER A 58 -22.91 43.84 39.98
C SER A 58 -23.00 45.22 40.64
N THR A 59 -22.01 46.05 40.41
CA THR A 59 -22.04 47.43 40.91
C THR A 59 -22.78 48.29 39.88
N SER A 60 -23.87 48.91 40.32
CA SER A 60 -24.61 49.89 39.52
C SER A 60 -23.76 51.14 39.23
N LYS A 61 -24.11 51.90 38.18
CA LYS A 61 -23.44 53.19 37.86
C LYS A 61 -23.44 54.18 39.00
N SER A 62 -24.31 54.02 40.00
CA SER A 62 -24.34 54.83 41.23
C SER A 62 -23.51 54.27 42.38
N GLY A 63 -22.67 53.24 42.15
CA GLY A 63 -21.81 52.65 43.19
C GLY A 63 -22.52 51.69 44.15
N VAL A 64 -23.81 51.39 43.95
CA VAL A 64 -24.58 50.50 44.81
C VAL A 64 -24.49 49.08 44.25
N ILE A 65 -24.25 48.08 45.13
CA ILE A 65 -24.24 46.66 44.77
C ILE A 65 -25.72 46.20 44.62
N VAL A 66 -26.07 45.71 43.44
CA VAL A 66 -27.40 45.17 43.12
C VAL A 66 -27.30 43.78 42.55
N ASP A 67 -28.27 42.93 42.90
CA ASP A 67 -28.43 41.63 42.23
C ASP A 67 -29.07 41.88 40.87
N GLN A 68 -28.26 41.62 39.80
CA GLN A 68 -28.73 41.88 38.44
C GLN A 68 -28.36 40.70 37.54
N ASN A 69 -29.38 40.17 36.87
CA ASN A 69 -29.20 39.25 35.78
C ASN A 69 -29.19 40.02 34.45
N ALA A 70 -28.14 39.92 33.70
CA ALA A 70 -28.02 40.59 32.40
C ALA A 70 -27.83 39.56 31.28
N ALA A 71 -28.57 39.74 30.19
CA ALA A 71 -28.33 39.06 28.94
C ALA A 71 -27.79 40.06 27.92
N ASN A 72 -26.64 39.78 27.34
CA ASN A 72 -25.99 40.63 26.37
C ASN A 72 -25.84 39.89 25.04
N SER A 73 -26.40 40.46 23.98
CA SER A 73 -26.23 39.92 22.60
C SER A 73 -25.33 40.88 21.80
N THR A 74 -24.34 40.33 21.21
CA THR A 74 -23.37 41.07 20.37
C THR A 74 -23.40 40.52 18.96
N LEU A 75 -23.64 41.35 17.98
CA LEU A 75 -23.53 41.07 16.56
C LEU A 75 -22.38 41.91 16.00
N GLY A 76 -21.40 41.26 15.39
CA GLY A 76 -20.25 41.91 14.73
C GLY A 76 -20.12 41.47 13.30
N ILE A 77 -19.82 42.40 12.42
CA ILE A 77 -19.40 42.13 11.03
C ILE A 77 -18.07 42.87 10.81
N ASN A 78 -17.03 42.13 10.46
CA ASN A 78 -15.72 42.71 10.20
C ASN A 78 -15.28 42.36 8.78
N LEU A 79 -14.75 43.36 8.08
CA LEU A 79 -14.16 43.24 6.76
C LEU A 79 -12.66 43.55 6.89
N ASP A 80 -11.82 42.54 6.65
CA ASP A 80 -10.37 42.64 6.74
C ASP A 80 -9.76 42.52 5.35
N MET A 81 -8.96 43.50 4.93
CA MET A 81 -8.29 43.51 3.64
C MET A 81 -6.80 43.91 3.83
N PRO A 82 -5.85 43.03 3.50
CA PRO A 82 -4.44 43.39 3.53
C PRO A 82 -4.09 44.31 2.39
N LEU A 83 -3.69 45.58 2.69
CA LEU A 83 -3.26 46.54 1.69
C LEU A 83 -1.78 46.39 1.35
N PHE A 84 -0.96 46.11 2.33
CA PHE A 84 0.47 45.83 2.18
C PHE A 84 0.95 44.89 3.30
N ASP A 85 1.60 43.82 2.90
CA ASP A 85 2.05 42.73 3.80
C ASP A 85 3.54 42.39 3.61
N GLY A 86 4.36 43.39 3.24
CA GLY A 86 5.80 43.19 3.09
C GLY A 86 6.21 42.08 2.10
N LEU A 87 5.44 41.87 1.02
CA LEU A 87 5.62 40.79 0.03
C LEU A 87 5.40 39.36 0.56
N LYS A 88 4.77 39.21 1.72
CA LYS A 88 4.47 37.89 2.29
C LYS A 88 3.51 37.09 1.38
N ILE A 89 2.44 37.70 0.90
CA ILE A 89 1.45 37.04 0.04
C ILE A 89 2.08 36.49 -1.25
N PRO A 90 2.82 37.24 -2.08
CA PRO A 90 3.45 36.69 -3.27
C PRO A 90 4.48 35.59 -2.97
N ASN A 91 5.21 35.71 -1.88
CA ASN A 91 6.14 34.66 -1.45
C ASN A 91 5.42 33.40 -0.95
N ASP A 92 4.27 33.53 -0.24
CA ASP A 92 3.44 32.41 0.15
C ASP A 92 2.85 31.69 -1.08
N ILE A 93 2.37 32.43 -2.07
CA ILE A 93 1.89 31.85 -3.35
C ILE A 93 3.02 31.07 -4.04
N ALA A 94 4.24 31.63 -4.06
CA ALA A 94 5.41 30.93 -4.63
C ALA A 94 5.74 29.65 -3.85
N ALA A 95 5.71 29.70 -2.54
CA ALA A 95 5.91 28.53 -1.68
C ALA A 95 4.84 27.46 -1.92
N ARG A 96 3.54 27.82 -1.92
CA ARG A 96 2.45 26.88 -2.21
C ARG A 96 2.53 26.24 -3.60
N LYS A 97 3.03 27.01 -4.59
CA LYS A 97 3.29 26.46 -5.93
C LYS A 97 4.38 25.38 -5.92
N LEU A 98 5.43 25.56 -5.11
CA LEU A 98 6.48 24.57 -4.94
C LEU A 98 5.98 23.34 -4.13
N ASP A 99 5.15 23.57 -3.11
CA ASP A 99 4.51 22.50 -2.35
C ASP A 99 3.63 21.61 -3.25
N LEU A 100 2.84 22.23 -4.14
CA LEU A 100 2.05 21.49 -5.12
C LEU A 100 2.95 20.70 -6.07
N LYS A 101 4.04 21.30 -6.57
CA LYS A 101 4.98 20.58 -7.44
C LYS A 101 5.61 19.38 -6.71
N ALA A 102 6.03 19.58 -5.46
CA ALA A 102 6.56 18.51 -4.64
C ALA A 102 5.55 17.37 -4.41
N SER A 103 4.26 17.70 -4.20
CA SER A 103 3.22 16.68 -4.04
C SER A 103 2.97 15.88 -5.33
N ILE A 104 3.07 16.49 -6.50
CA ILE A 104 2.99 15.81 -7.81
C ILE A 104 4.13 14.79 -7.95
N GLU A 105 5.37 15.21 -7.66
CA GLU A 105 6.53 14.31 -7.76
C GLU A 105 6.48 13.20 -6.71
N ASN A 106 5.96 13.48 -5.52
CA ASN A 106 5.74 12.45 -4.50
C ASN A 106 4.69 11.42 -4.92
N LEU A 107 3.64 11.84 -5.63
CA LEU A 107 2.65 10.93 -6.20
C LEU A 107 3.27 10.05 -7.30
N ASN A 108 4.06 10.63 -8.21
CA ASN A 108 4.76 9.88 -9.25
C ASN A 108 5.71 8.84 -8.62
N LYS A 109 6.50 9.27 -7.63
CA LYS A 109 7.36 8.36 -6.87
C LYS A 109 6.56 7.21 -6.23
N ALA A 110 5.43 7.51 -5.60
CA ALA A 110 4.61 6.48 -4.97
C ALA A 110 4.08 5.45 -5.98
N ARG A 111 3.75 5.87 -7.22
CA ARG A 111 3.36 4.98 -8.32
C ARG A 111 4.50 4.08 -8.75
N GLU A 112 5.70 4.63 -8.88
CA GLU A 112 6.91 3.86 -9.23
C GLU A 112 7.26 2.85 -8.13
N ASP A 113 7.28 3.29 -6.87
CA ASP A 113 7.56 2.44 -5.71
C ASP A 113 6.54 1.28 -5.61
N LEU A 114 5.26 1.55 -5.84
CA LEU A 114 4.20 0.53 -5.88
C LEU A 114 4.46 -0.48 -7.00
N SER A 115 4.79 -0.01 -8.21
CA SER A 115 5.07 -0.87 -9.36
C SER A 115 6.25 -1.80 -9.10
N ILE A 116 7.33 -1.28 -8.49
CA ILE A 116 8.51 -2.07 -8.11
C ILE A 116 8.16 -3.11 -7.05
N ASN A 117 7.36 -2.75 -6.05
CA ASN A 117 6.93 -3.68 -5.01
C ASN A 117 6.09 -4.82 -5.57
N ILE A 118 5.11 -4.51 -6.44
CA ILE A 118 4.28 -5.53 -7.12
C ILE A 118 5.15 -6.45 -7.97
N ALA A 119 6.10 -5.90 -8.74
CA ALA A 119 7.03 -6.69 -9.53
C ALA A 119 7.87 -7.63 -8.65
N SER A 120 8.33 -7.16 -7.49
CA SER A 120 9.09 -7.97 -6.54
C SER A 120 8.25 -9.15 -6.00
N TYR A 121 7.01 -8.91 -5.56
CA TYR A 121 6.12 -9.99 -5.11
C TYR A 121 5.78 -10.97 -6.24
N TYR A 122 5.55 -10.48 -7.45
CA TYR A 122 5.30 -11.33 -8.62
C TYR A 122 6.48 -12.26 -8.91
N LEU A 123 7.70 -11.73 -8.91
CA LEU A 123 8.92 -12.52 -9.09
C LEU A 123 9.13 -13.52 -7.96
N GLN A 124 8.78 -13.15 -6.72
CA GLN A 124 8.84 -14.08 -5.58
C GLN A 124 7.89 -15.27 -5.75
N VAL A 125 6.69 -15.05 -6.30
CA VAL A 125 5.76 -16.16 -6.62
C VAL A 125 6.35 -17.06 -7.70
N LEU A 126 6.90 -16.48 -8.79
CA LEU A 126 7.57 -17.26 -9.85
C LEU A 126 8.72 -18.09 -9.31
N TYR A 127 9.57 -17.50 -8.50
CA TYR A 127 10.69 -18.18 -7.87
C TYR A 127 10.22 -19.38 -7.01
N ASN A 128 9.23 -19.19 -6.16
CA ASN A 128 8.69 -20.26 -5.33
C ASN A 128 8.01 -21.36 -6.17
N LYS A 129 7.36 -21.02 -7.27
CA LYS A 129 6.79 -22.01 -8.22
C LYS A 129 7.89 -22.88 -8.86
N GLU A 130 9.02 -22.29 -9.25
CA GLU A 130 10.12 -23.08 -9.80
C GLU A 130 10.78 -23.97 -8.73
N LEU A 131 10.92 -23.49 -7.48
CA LEU A 131 11.38 -24.33 -6.37
C LEU A 131 10.44 -25.50 -6.08
N LEU A 132 9.13 -25.26 -6.12
CA LEU A 132 8.13 -26.32 -5.99
C LEU A 132 8.27 -27.39 -7.06
N LYS A 133 8.45 -26.96 -8.32
CA LYS A 133 8.66 -27.87 -9.44
C LYS A 133 9.92 -28.73 -9.27
N ILE A 134 11.01 -28.12 -8.80
CA ILE A 134 12.25 -28.85 -8.50
C ILE A 134 12.01 -29.88 -7.38
N ALA A 135 11.33 -29.48 -6.28
CA ALA A 135 11.01 -30.39 -5.20
C ALA A 135 10.13 -31.56 -5.65
N GLN A 136 9.15 -31.32 -6.54
CA GLN A 136 8.30 -32.36 -7.12
C GLN A 136 9.14 -33.39 -7.92
N LEU A 137 10.03 -32.90 -8.78
CA LEU A 137 10.92 -33.77 -9.57
C LEU A 137 11.87 -34.58 -8.68
N GLN A 138 12.38 -33.96 -7.60
CA GLN A 138 13.26 -34.67 -6.65
C GLN A 138 12.54 -35.83 -5.97
N VAL A 139 11.32 -35.60 -5.46
CA VAL A 139 10.49 -36.66 -4.83
C VAL A 139 10.15 -37.76 -5.82
N GLU A 140 9.92 -37.44 -7.11
CA GLU A 140 9.69 -38.43 -8.16
C GLU A 140 10.92 -39.31 -8.39
N LEU A 141 12.10 -38.70 -8.52
CA LEU A 141 13.38 -39.41 -8.62
C LEU A 141 13.67 -40.32 -7.41
N ASP A 142 13.39 -39.81 -6.22
CA ASP A 142 13.61 -40.59 -4.99
C ASP A 142 12.67 -41.78 -4.90
N LYS A 143 11.42 -41.66 -5.33
CA LYS A 143 10.45 -42.78 -5.44
C LYS A 143 10.97 -43.86 -6.39
N GLU A 144 11.49 -43.46 -7.56
CA GLU A 144 12.11 -44.41 -8.49
C GLU A 144 13.35 -45.09 -7.88
N GLN A 145 14.16 -44.33 -7.14
CA GLN A 145 15.35 -44.86 -6.47
C GLN A 145 14.97 -45.86 -5.34
N VAL A 146 13.92 -45.58 -4.57
CA VAL A 146 13.38 -46.53 -3.59
C VAL A 146 12.95 -47.82 -4.25
N ASN A 147 12.16 -47.75 -5.33
CA ASN A 147 11.67 -48.93 -6.06
C ASN A 147 12.83 -49.78 -6.60
N LYS A 148 13.85 -49.14 -7.21
CA LYS A 148 15.06 -49.77 -7.72
C LYS A 148 15.84 -50.46 -6.60
N THR A 149 16.05 -49.76 -5.47
CA THR A 149 16.82 -50.31 -4.34
C THR A 149 16.05 -51.47 -3.67
N GLU A 150 14.74 -51.39 -3.56
CA GLU A 150 13.91 -52.49 -3.03
C GLU A 150 14.01 -53.75 -3.89
N ALA A 151 14.00 -53.62 -5.21
CA ALA A 151 14.23 -54.72 -6.14
C ALA A 151 15.64 -55.35 -5.96
N MET A 152 16.67 -54.50 -5.73
CA MET A 152 18.06 -54.95 -5.50
C MET A 152 18.22 -55.66 -4.16
N VAL A 153 17.54 -55.18 -3.10
CA VAL A 153 17.50 -55.84 -1.78
C VAL A 153 16.85 -57.21 -1.91
N ASN A 154 15.69 -57.29 -2.60
CA ASN A 154 14.96 -58.56 -2.79
C ASN A 154 15.79 -59.58 -3.62
N ALA A 155 16.66 -59.09 -4.50
CA ALA A 155 17.61 -59.92 -5.25
C ALA A 155 18.88 -60.24 -4.48
N GLY A 156 19.01 -59.79 -3.22
CA GLY A 156 20.19 -60.01 -2.36
C GLY A 156 21.46 -59.27 -2.79
N LYS A 157 21.31 -58.22 -3.64
CA LYS A 157 22.46 -57.48 -4.21
C LYS A 157 22.95 -56.34 -3.33
N VAL A 158 22.11 -55.82 -2.47
CA VAL A 158 22.43 -54.71 -1.54
C VAL A 158 21.83 -54.99 -0.16
N PRO A 159 22.42 -54.44 0.94
CA PRO A 159 21.89 -54.62 2.28
C PRO A 159 20.62 -53.86 2.52
N LEU A 160 19.76 -54.36 3.44
CA LEU A 160 18.49 -53.74 3.80
C LEU A 160 18.66 -52.33 4.40
N SER A 161 19.78 -52.04 5.05
CA SER A 161 20.12 -50.72 5.59
C SER A 161 20.05 -49.62 4.52
N GLN A 162 20.56 -49.93 3.32
CA GLN A 162 20.56 -48.98 2.21
C GLN A 162 19.15 -48.61 1.75
N LEU A 163 18.21 -49.53 1.81
CA LEU A 163 16.80 -49.24 1.53
C LEU A 163 16.19 -48.27 2.56
N TYR A 164 16.52 -48.46 3.84
CA TYR A 164 16.06 -47.55 4.89
C TYR A 164 16.67 -46.16 4.78
N ASP A 165 17.95 -46.04 4.39
CA ASP A 165 18.60 -44.76 4.16
C ASP A 165 17.92 -43.98 3.04
N ILE A 166 17.58 -44.64 1.92
CA ILE A 166 16.90 -44.02 0.80
C ILE A 166 15.45 -43.67 1.14
N LYS A 167 14.73 -44.51 1.89
CA LYS A 167 13.39 -44.19 2.38
C LYS A 167 13.39 -42.99 3.34
N ALA A 168 14.45 -42.88 4.18
CA ALA A 168 14.60 -41.71 5.05
C ALA A 168 14.86 -40.41 4.22
N GLN A 169 15.64 -40.51 3.14
CA GLN A 169 15.86 -39.37 2.21
C GLN A 169 14.55 -38.96 1.54
N LEU A 170 13.80 -39.93 0.98
CA LEU A 170 12.49 -39.66 0.37
C LEU A 170 11.56 -38.94 1.36
N ALA A 171 11.46 -39.41 2.61
CA ALA A 171 10.63 -38.76 3.62
C ALA A 171 11.05 -37.31 3.91
N LYS A 172 12.37 -37.03 3.90
CA LYS A 172 12.90 -35.68 4.04
C LYS A 172 12.52 -34.80 2.84
N ASP A 173 12.60 -35.32 1.62
CA ASP A 173 12.30 -34.56 0.41
C ASP A 173 10.78 -34.35 0.24
N GLU A 174 9.94 -35.24 0.76
CA GLU A 174 8.49 -35.03 0.87
C GLU A 174 8.13 -33.89 1.84
N VAL A 175 8.90 -33.70 2.92
CA VAL A 175 8.76 -32.53 3.81
C VAL A 175 9.13 -31.26 3.03
N THR A 176 10.27 -31.26 2.33
CA THR A 176 10.70 -30.11 1.50
C THR A 176 9.68 -29.75 0.43
N LEU A 177 9.03 -30.73 -0.18
CA LEU A 177 7.94 -30.53 -1.13
C LEU A 177 6.76 -29.82 -0.49
N THR A 178 6.36 -30.27 0.71
CA THR A 178 5.25 -29.65 1.48
C THR A 178 5.57 -28.20 1.86
N GLU A 179 6.80 -27.94 2.30
CA GLU A 179 7.29 -26.59 2.60
C GLU A 179 7.28 -25.68 1.36
N SER A 180 7.75 -26.20 0.22
CA SER A 180 7.75 -25.48 -1.05
C SER A 180 6.34 -25.13 -1.50
N GLN A 181 5.37 -26.05 -1.33
CA GLN A 181 3.96 -25.79 -1.63
C GLN A 181 3.38 -24.69 -0.72
N ASN A 182 3.72 -24.70 0.56
CA ASN A 182 3.29 -23.67 1.50
C ASN A 182 3.91 -22.30 1.14
N ASN A 183 5.18 -22.27 0.73
CA ASN A 183 5.87 -21.05 0.31
C ASN A 183 5.21 -20.42 -0.93
N VAL A 184 4.76 -21.22 -1.90
CA VAL A 184 3.97 -20.73 -3.05
C VAL A 184 2.67 -20.10 -2.57
N ASN A 185 1.93 -20.78 -1.68
CA ASN A 185 0.66 -20.28 -1.17
C ASN A 185 0.83 -18.95 -0.39
N LEU A 186 1.90 -18.85 0.41
CA LEU A 186 2.23 -17.62 1.14
C LEU A 186 2.59 -16.48 0.19
N ALA A 187 3.45 -16.75 -0.81
CA ALA A 187 3.83 -15.72 -1.78
C ALA A 187 2.64 -15.23 -2.62
N LEU A 188 1.71 -16.12 -3.00
CA LEU A 188 0.46 -15.73 -3.65
C LEU A 188 -0.43 -14.88 -2.72
N LEU A 189 -0.47 -15.20 -1.43
CA LEU A 189 -1.21 -14.42 -0.45
C LEU A 189 -0.61 -13.02 -0.27
N ASP A 190 0.71 -12.92 -0.19
CA ASP A 190 1.42 -11.64 -0.06
C ASP A 190 1.16 -10.75 -1.29
N LEU A 191 1.22 -11.33 -2.50
CA LEU A 191 0.87 -10.61 -3.72
C LEU A 191 -0.60 -10.18 -3.72
N ALA A 192 -1.54 -11.05 -3.32
CA ALA A 192 -2.96 -10.73 -3.23
C ALA A 192 -3.24 -9.59 -2.24
N GLN A 193 -2.54 -9.56 -1.11
CA GLN A 193 -2.64 -8.49 -0.13
C GLN A 193 -2.08 -7.18 -0.66
N SER A 194 -0.94 -7.23 -1.35
CA SER A 194 -0.34 -6.05 -1.98
C SER A 194 -1.20 -5.47 -3.11
N LEU A 195 -2.01 -6.30 -3.78
CA LEU A 195 -3.01 -5.91 -4.76
C LEU A 195 -4.33 -5.44 -4.12
N GLU A 196 -4.47 -5.55 -2.78
CA GLU A 196 -5.72 -5.24 -2.06
C GLU A 196 -6.93 -6.03 -2.59
N LEU A 197 -6.73 -7.28 -3.06
CA LEU A 197 -7.79 -8.12 -3.55
C LEU A 197 -8.76 -8.50 -2.42
N GLU A 198 -10.06 -8.44 -2.69
CA GLU A 198 -11.08 -8.91 -1.75
C GLU A 198 -10.95 -10.41 -1.48
N ARG A 199 -11.48 -10.86 -0.33
CA ARG A 199 -11.40 -12.28 0.08
C ARG A 199 -11.99 -13.27 -0.93
N SER A 200 -12.95 -12.84 -1.72
CA SER A 200 -13.59 -13.64 -2.79
C SER A 200 -12.69 -13.91 -3.98
N ASP A 201 -11.74 -12.98 -4.27
CA ASP A 201 -10.88 -13.05 -5.45
C ASP A 201 -9.49 -13.66 -5.17
N ARG A 202 -9.30 -14.21 -3.96
CA ARG A 202 -8.02 -14.81 -3.55
C ARG A 202 -7.65 -16.12 -4.27
N SER A 203 -8.52 -16.66 -5.09
CA SER A 203 -8.21 -17.82 -5.93
C SER A 203 -7.66 -17.38 -7.29
N PHE A 204 -6.65 -16.51 -7.30
CA PHE A 204 -5.97 -16.11 -8.53
C PHE A 204 -4.64 -16.86 -8.66
N ASP A 205 -4.15 -16.92 -9.87
CA ASP A 205 -2.83 -17.44 -10.20
C ASP A 205 -2.13 -16.48 -11.16
N ILE A 206 -0.81 -16.56 -11.22
CA ILE A 206 -0.01 -15.72 -12.10
C ILE A 206 0.43 -16.50 -13.34
N GLN A 207 0.56 -15.79 -14.45
CA GLN A 207 1.14 -16.34 -15.67
C GLN A 207 2.65 -16.57 -15.47
N THR A 208 3.14 -17.73 -15.94
CA THR A 208 4.58 -17.96 -16.01
C THR A 208 5.04 -17.45 -17.36
N PRO A 209 5.86 -16.39 -17.44
CA PRO A 209 6.34 -15.88 -18.70
C PRO A 209 7.23 -16.95 -19.36
N VAL A 210 7.06 -17.14 -20.67
CA VAL A 210 8.00 -17.95 -21.45
C VAL A 210 9.26 -17.11 -21.67
N ILE A 211 10.37 -17.53 -21.09
CA ILE A 211 11.63 -16.75 -21.05
C ILE A 211 12.18 -16.47 -22.45
N GLU A 212 11.80 -17.25 -23.46
CA GLU A 212 12.24 -17.06 -24.86
C GLU A 212 11.82 -15.71 -25.45
N ASP A 213 10.66 -15.15 -25.06
CA ASP A 213 10.19 -13.86 -25.57
C ASP A 213 10.85 -12.67 -24.88
N ALA A 214 11.22 -12.80 -23.60
CA ALA A 214 11.84 -11.72 -22.83
C ALA A 214 13.30 -11.42 -23.23
N VAL A 215 14.01 -12.40 -23.75
CA VAL A 215 15.42 -12.22 -24.21
C VAL A 215 15.46 -11.57 -25.61
N ALA A 216 14.45 -11.81 -26.43
CA ALA A 216 14.37 -11.22 -27.78
C ALA A 216 14.10 -9.70 -27.71
N ASP A 217 13.28 -9.23 -26.77
CA ASP A 217 12.96 -7.81 -26.58
C ASP A 217 14.12 -6.98 -25.97
N ILE A 218 15.03 -7.63 -25.22
CA ILE A 218 16.20 -6.95 -24.64
C ILE A 218 17.35 -6.84 -25.66
N MET A 219 17.35 -7.69 -26.71
CA MET A 219 18.40 -7.73 -27.72
C MET A 219 18.02 -7.00 -29.04
N SER A 220 16.81 -6.44 -29.15
CA SER A 220 16.35 -5.62 -30.26
C SER A 220 16.44 -4.11 -29.92
#